data_141bda61a029afb1c284f9c5c5130e05
#
_entry.id   141bda61a029afb1c284f9c5c5130e05
#
_cell.length_a   1.000
_cell.length_b   1.000
_cell.length_c   1.000
_cell.angle_alpha   90.00
_cell.angle_beta   90.00
_cell.angle_gamma   90.00
#
_symmetry.space_group_name_H-M   'P 1'
#
loop_
_entity.id
_entity.type
_entity.pdbx_description
1 polymer ?
#
loop_
_entity_poly.entity_id
_entity_poly.type
_entity_poly.pdbx_seq_one_letter_code
_entity_poly.pdbx_strand_id
1 'polypeptide(L)'
;MASILLAEKGGGQRTVALEGERVIVGKREDCQIVLAKPNVSRQHCEILLRGGKHIVRDMGSSNGTLVNGTKIEGPVYLVDGTEIEVGDYVLTYLDGSEAPAPAAAEAKPSGTAKHEAPPPPEAPAKAAEPERADGVKVIPSDLKKKIHRALLVHREIRALDMTSSKDAETREKVERVTDELIVRFAADIPEWVEKAVLKKEILDEALGLGPLEDLLADDAVSEIMVNAWNKIYIERKGHITLSEKQYTDNESVVNCIQRILSPIGRRIDESSPMVDGRLKDGSRVNAIIQPLAISGPTLTIRKFMKKRLGVGDLVKFGSMTPGMGDFLKICVESHKNMVISGGTGSGKTTLLNVLGSFIGPTERIVTVEDSAELKLPQEHVISLESKPPNIEGQGAIPIRKLVINCLRMRPDRIVVGECRGGEAFDMLQAMNTGHDGSL
;
A
#
# COMPACT_ATOMS: atom_id res chain seq x y z
N MET A 1 23.00 -5.05 24.49
CA MET A 1 23.25 -6.40 23.94
C MET A 1 21.92 -7.11 23.81
N ALA A 2 21.62 -7.66 22.66
CA ALA A 2 20.34 -8.35 22.44
C ALA A 2 20.27 -9.62 23.29
N SER A 3 19.07 -9.93 23.81
CA SER A 3 18.84 -11.09 24.67
C SER A 3 17.45 -11.68 24.41
N ILE A 4 17.25 -12.89 24.90
CA ILE A 4 15.96 -13.58 24.89
C ILE A 4 15.49 -13.79 26.32
N LEU A 5 14.30 -13.30 26.65
CA LEU A 5 13.60 -13.68 27.87
C LEU A 5 12.83 -14.97 27.60
N LEU A 6 13.29 -16.06 28.16
CA LEU A 6 12.68 -17.38 28.03
C LEU A 6 11.68 -17.59 29.15
N ALA A 7 10.43 -17.81 28.83
CA ALA A 7 9.36 -18.18 29.75
C ALA A 7 8.80 -19.57 29.42
N GLU A 8 8.64 -20.43 30.41
CA GLU A 8 7.96 -21.71 30.28
C GLU A 8 6.49 -21.57 30.71
N LYS A 9 5.54 -22.09 29.93
CA LYS A 9 4.11 -22.08 30.30
C LYS A 9 3.90 -22.86 31.61
N GLY A 10 3.73 -22.10 32.71
CA GLY A 10 3.60 -22.68 34.08
C GLY A 10 4.91 -22.83 34.87
N GLY A 11 6.03 -22.26 34.40
CA GLY A 11 7.35 -22.33 35.03
C GLY A 11 8.03 -20.97 35.21
N GLY A 12 9.33 -21.02 35.52
CA GLY A 12 10.15 -19.83 35.74
C GLY A 12 10.53 -19.11 34.43
N GLN A 13 11.01 -17.88 34.60
CA GLN A 13 11.60 -17.08 33.51
C GLN A 13 13.11 -16.98 33.68
N ARG A 14 13.85 -16.97 32.56
CA ARG A 14 15.28 -16.71 32.55
C ARG A 14 15.65 -15.89 31.31
N THR A 15 16.66 -15.03 31.44
CA THR A 15 17.20 -14.27 30.32
C THR A 15 18.46 -14.94 29.78
N VAL A 16 18.56 -15.06 28.46
CA VAL A 16 19.71 -15.61 27.75
C VAL A 16 20.23 -14.58 26.77
N ALA A 17 21.50 -14.19 26.89
CA ALA A 17 22.12 -13.27 25.95
C ALA A 17 22.30 -13.94 24.57
N LEU A 18 22.08 -13.20 23.49
CA LEU A 18 22.36 -13.66 22.14
C LEU A 18 23.82 -13.35 21.79
N GLU A 19 24.68 -14.35 21.93
CA GLU A 19 26.10 -14.21 21.62
C GLU A 19 26.44 -14.87 20.28
N GLY A 20 27.15 -14.14 19.41
CA GLY A 20 27.56 -14.63 18.09
C GLY A 20 26.56 -14.36 16.97
N GLU A 21 26.93 -14.78 15.76
CA GLU A 21 26.14 -14.56 14.55
C GLU A 21 24.97 -15.56 14.38
N ARG A 22 24.99 -16.65 15.14
CA ARG A 22 24.03 -17.74 15.06
C ARG A 22 23.78 -18.38 16.39
N VAL A 23 22.52 -18.44 16.81
CA VAL A 23 22.05 -19.09 18.05
C VAL A 23 21.02 -20.15 17.66
N ILE A 24 21.26 -21.42 18.02
CA ILE A 24 20.35 -22.53 17.76
C ILE A 24 19.50 -22.78 19.00
N VAL A 25 18.20 -22.91 18.79
CA VAL A 25 17.20 -23.22 19.81
C VAL A 25 16.66 -24.64 19.57
N GLY A 26 16.66 -25.46 20.56
CA GLY A 26 16.16 -26.84 20.43
C GLY A 26 16.35 -27.71 21.66
N LYS A 27 16.04 -29.01 21.53
CA LYS A 27 16.08 -29.96 22.64
C LYS A 27 17.47 -30.56 22.88
N ARG A 28 18.39 -30.48 21.90
CA ARG A 28 19.73 -31.05 22.03
C ARG A 28 20.57 -30.21 22.99
N GLU A 29 21.46 -30.89 23.75
CA GLU A 29 22.37 -30.25 24.70
C GLU A 29 23.44 -29.35 24.04
N ASP A 30 23.67 -29.55 22.74
CA ASP A 30 24.60 -28.71 21.95
C ASP A 30 23.93 -27.43 21.37
N CYS A 31 22.64 -27.22 21.63
CA CYS A 31 21.96 -25.95 21.29
C CYS A 31 22.35 -24.86 22.31
N GLN A 32 22.53 -23.65 21.87
CA GLN A 32 22.82 -22.52 22.77
C GLN A 32 21.62 -22.19 23.68
N ILE A 33 20.40 -22.40 23.18
CA ILE A 33 19.18 -22.32 24.01
C ILE A 33 18.53 -23.72 24.07
N VAL A 34 18.73 -24.40 25.18
CA VAL A 34 18.19 -25.75 25.37
C VAL A 34 16.78 -25.71 25.98
N LEU A 35 15.83 -26.36 25.31
CA LEU A 35 14.41 -26.46 25.66
C LEU A 35 14.00 -27.92 25.80
N ALA A 36 13.94 -28.44 27.04
CA ALA A 36 13.89 -29.88 27.35
C ALA A 36 12.49 -30.53 27.23
N LYS A 37 11.50 -29.96 26.55
CA LYS A 37 10.13 -30.53 26.43
C LYS A 37 9.98 -31.48 25.25
N PRO A 38 9.05 -32.46 25.32
CA PRO A 38 8.83 -33.43 24.25
C PRO A 38 8.36 -32.84 22.92
N ASN A 39 7.64 -31.71 22.97
CA ASN A 39 7.10 -31.02 21.82
C ASN A 39 8.09 -30.04 21.13
N VAL A 40 9.36 -30.04 21.56
CA VAL A 40 10.44 -29.28 20.92
C VAL A 40 11.31 -30.23 20.10
N SER A 41 11.62 -29.85 18.86
CA SER A 41 12.51 -30.61 17.97
C SER A 41 13.97 -30.52 18.42
N ARG A 42 14.81 -31.49 18.02
CA ARG A 42 16.24 -31.56 18.40
C ARG A 42 16.99 -30.27 18.11
N GLN A 43 16.80 -29.70 16.91
CA GLN A 43 17.08 -28.32 16.50
C GLN A 43 15.76 -27.79 15.97
N HIS A 44 15.18 -26.80 16.62
CA HIS A 44 13.82 -26.35 16.33
C HIS A 44 13.83 -25.11 15.45
N CYS A 45 14.52 -24.09 15.90
CA CYS A 45 14.73 -22.86 15.12
C CYS A 45 16.12 -22.30 15.37
N GLU A 46 16.53 -21.34 14.54
CA GLU A 46 17.79 -20.60 14.72
C GLU A 46 17.53 -19.11 14.69
N ILE A 47 18.30 -18.37 15.48
CA ILE A 47 18.32 -16.91 15.45
C ILE A 47 19.66 -16.49 14.85
N LEU A 48 19.61 -15.70 13.78
CA LEU A 48 20.78 -15.27 13.01
C LEU A 48 20.91 -13.75 13.09
N LEU A 49 22.13 -13.25 13.24
CA LEU A 49 22.42 -11.82 13.11
C LEU A 49 22.80 -11.50 11.65
N ARG A 50 21.98 -10.70 10.96
CA ARG A 50 22.25 -10.25 9.58
C ARG A 50 22.07 -8.74 9.46
N GLY A 51 23.09 -8.05 8.98
CA GLY A 51 23.04 -6.60 8.80
C GLY A 51 22.70 -5.81 10.06
N GLY A 52 23.15 -6.27 11.25
CA GLY A 52 22.88 -5.64 12.53
C GLY A 52 21.46 -5.92 13.09
N LYS A 53 20.67 -6.80 12.45
CA LYS A 53 19.35 -7.19 12.91
C LYS A 53 19.27 -8.70 13.12
N HIS A 54 18.54 -9.14 14.15
CA HIS A 54 18.29 -10.55 14.38
C HIS A 54 17.09 -11.02 13.55
N ILE A 55 17.18 -12.24 13.01
CA ILE A 55 16.12 -12.94 12.31
C ILE A 55 15.96 -14.33 12.91
N VAL A 56 14.72 -14.81 13.04
CA VAL A 56 14.42 -16.19 13.41
C VAL A 56 14.01 -16.99 12.18
N ARG A 57 14.45 -18.25 12.09
CA ARG A 57 14.07 -19.20 11.03
C ARG A 57 13.79 -20.57 11.63
N ASP A 58 12.69 -21.19 11.24
CA ASP A 58 12.39 -22.59 11.58
C ASP A 58 13.35 -23.54 10.87
N MET A 59 13.78 -24.58 11.54
CA MET A 59 14.73 -25.57 11.01
C MET A 59 14.05 -26.88 10.57
N GLY A 60 12.80 -26.81 10.12
CA GLY A 60 11.99 -27.98 9.77
C GLY A 60 11.47 -28.69 11.01
N SER A 61 11.06 -27.95 12.01
CA SER A 61 10.55 -28.50 13.26
C SER A 61 9.21 -29.21 13.08
N SER A 62 8.94 -30.24 13.89
CA SER A 62 7.71 -31.05 13.78
C SER A 62 6.43 -30.25 14.06
N ASN A 63 6.48 -29.29 14.96
CA ASN A 63 5.32 -28.48 15.37
C ASN A 63 5.31 -27.08 14.74
N GLY A 64 6.45 -26.65 14.16
CA GLY A 64 6.66 -25.31 13.64
C GLY A 64 7.01 -24.30 14.73
N THR A 65 7.60 -23.19 14.33
CA THR A 65 7.89 -22.03 15.16
C THR A 65 6.82 -20.98 14.90
N LEU A 66 6.25 -20.39 15.95
CA LEU A 66 5.31 -19.28 15.80
C LEU A 66 6.00 -17.97 16.21
N VAL A 67 5.71 -16.89 15.50
CA VAL A 67 6.15 -15.54 15.85
C VAL A 67 4.92 -14.65 15.99
N ASN A 68 4.73 -14.08 17.18
CA ASN A 68 3.54 -13.34 17.56
C ASN A 68 2.23 -14.12 17.24
N GLY A 69 2.21 -15.41 17.58
CA GLY A 69 1.06 -16.30 17.37
C GLY A 69 0.88 -16.82 15.94
N THR A 70 1.72 -16.41 14.97
CA THR A 70 1.62 -16.85 13.56
C THR A 70 2.75 -17.81 13.22
N LYS A 71 2.44 -18.98 12.65
CA LYS A 71 3.44 -19.97 12.22
C LYS A 71 4.26 -19.43 11.05
N ILE A 72 5.59 -19.47 11.18
CA ILE A 72 6.49 -18.95 10.15
C ILE A 72 6.83 -20.03 9.12
N GLU A 73 6.83 -19.66 7.83
CA GLU A 73 7.26 -20.49 6.70
C GLU A 73 8.63 -20.07 6.16
N GLY A 74 9.17 -18.97 6.63
CA GLY A 74 10.45 -18.39 6.23
C GLY A 74 11.11 -17.58 7.33
N PRO A 75 12.27 -16.94 7.04
CA PRO A 75 12.97 -16.11 8.02
C PRO A 75 12.17 -14.84 8.37
N VAL A 76 12.04 -14.51 9.66
CA VAL A 76 11.33 -13.34 10.18
C VAL A 76 12.27 -12.45 10.98
N TYR A 77 12.25 -11.14 10.73
CA TYR A 77 13.02 -10.17 11.51
C TYR A 77 12.45 -10.00 12.91
N LEU A 78 13.34 -9.95 13.90
CA LEU A 78 12.98 -9.70 15.29
C LEU A 78 13.10 -8.21 15.62
N VAL A 79 12.08 -7.69 16.27
CA VAL A 79 12.06 -6.35 16.87
C VAL A 79 11.84 -6.49 18.37
N ASP A 80 12.18 -5.48 19.16
CA ASP A 80 12.01 -5.50 20.60
C ASP A 80 10.58 -5.89 21.00
N GLY A 81 10.46 -6.83 21.95
CA GLY A 81 9.17 -7.40 22.37
C GLY A 81 8.60 -8.51 21.47
N THR A 82 9.26 -8.91 20.37
CA THR A 82 8.78 -10.02 19.53
C THR A 82 8.72 -11.34 20.31
N GLU A 83 7.57 -12.00 20.32
CA GLU A 83 7.36 -13.30 20.97
C GLU A 83 7.55 -14.44 19.95
N ILE A 84 8.41 -15.39 20.29
CA ILE A 84 8.68 -16.62 19.52
C ILE A 84 8.21 -17.80 20.36
N GLU A 85 7.18 -18.51 19.88
CA GLU A 85 6.67 -19.71 20.56
C GLU A 85 7.31 -20.97 19.97
N VAL A 86 7.89 -21.78 20.87
CA VAL A 86 8.56 -23.04 20.56
C VAL A 86 8.03 -24.13 21.50
N GLY A 87 7.03 -24.85 21.07
CA GLY A 87 6.32 -25.81 21.93
C GLY A 87 5.65 -25.12 23.12
N ASP A 88 6.02 -25.51 24.36
CA ASP A 88 5.48 -24.90 25.60
C ASP A 88 6.31 -23.71 26.09
N TYR A 89 7.22 -23.21 25.29
CA TYR A 89 8.07 -22.08 25.66
C TYR A 89 7.70 -20.84 24.84
N VAL A 90 7.76 -19.67 25.50
CA VAL A 90 7.67 -18.36 24.88
C VAL A 90 9.01 -17.65 25.07
N LEU A 91 9.62 -17.24 23.97
CA LEU A 91 10.89 -16.55 23.91
C LEU A 91 10.60 -15.11 23.47
N THR A 92 10.76 -14.14 24.37
CA THR A 92 10.59 -12.72 24.03
C THR A 92 11.95 -12.11 23.69
N TYR A 93 12.08 -11.56 22.49
CA TYR A 93 13.30 -10.90 22.03
C TYR A 93 13.41 -9.51 22.63
N LEU A 94 14.60 -9.16 23.17
CA LEU A 94 14.96 -7.86 23.74
C LEU A 94 16.19 -7.34 23.03
N ASP A 95 16.10 -6.16 22.40
CA ASP A 95 17.21 -5.62 21.57
C ASP A 95 18.31 -4.91 22.38
N GLY A 96 18.08 -4.70 23.68
CA GLY A 96 19.05 -4.12 24.60
C GLY A 96 19.21 -2.60 24.52
N SER A 97 18.25 -1.88 23.88
CA SER A 97 18.12 -0.45 24.02
C SER A 97 17.46 -0.13 25.37
N GLU A 98 18.13 0.66 26.22
CA GLU A 98 17.67 1.00 27.57
C GLU A 98 16.29 1.66 27.57
N ALA A 99 15.30 1.01 28.17
CA ALA A 99 14.12 1.66 28.69
C ALA A 99 14.21 1.74 30.23
N PRO A 100 13.73 2.82 30.86
CA PRO A 100 13.96 3.07 32.29
C PRO A 100 13.29 2.05 33.18
N ALA A 101 14.00 1.60 34.20
CA ALA A 101 13.56 0.65 35.21
C ALA A 101 12.33 1.11 35.99
N PRO A 102 11.35 0.23 36.28
CA PRO A 102 10.39 0.46 37.32
C PRO A 102 10.93 0.01 38.68
N ALA A 103 10.77 0.91 39.64
CA ALA A 103 11.18 0.76 41.03
C ALA A 103 10.53 -0.44 41.72
N ALA A 104 11.31 -1.08 42.57
CA ALA A 104 10.91 -2.10 43.50
C ALA A 104 9.85 -1.60 44.49
N ALA A 105 8.85 -2.42 44.78
CA ALA A 105 8.06 -2.32 46.01
C ALA A 105 7.79 -3.70 46.57
N GLU A 106 8.14 -3.83 47.81
CA GLU A 106 8.10 -5.05 48.66
C GLU A 106 6.68 -5.39 49.17
N ALA A 107 6.57 -6.65 49.59
CA ALA A 107 5.80 -7.20 50.71
C ALA A 107 4.30 -7.50 50.59
N LYS A 108 4.01 -8.79 50.77
CA LYS A 108 2.77 -9.46 51.20
C LYS A 108 2.25 -8.93 52.58
N PRO A 109 1.06 -9.30 53.11
CA PRO A 109 0.24 -10.49 52.80
C PRO A 109 -1.31 -10.33 52.94
N SER A 110 -2.00 -11.41 52.51
CA SER A 110 -3.27 -11.94 53.02
C SER A 110 -4.57 -11.13 52.97
N GLY A 111 -5.57 -11.72 52.32
CA GLY A 111 -6.96 -11.31 52.44
C GLY A 111 -7.86 -12.01 51.42
N THR A 112 -8.42 -13.15 51.86
CA THR A 112 -9.51 -13.85 51.16
C THR A 112 -10.72 -12.97 50.99
N ALA A 113 -11.06 -12.62 49.74
CA ALA A 113 -12.39 -12.14 49.40
C ALA A 113 -12.85 -12.84 48.12
N LYS A 114 -13.96 -13.55 48.24
CA LYS A 114 -14.72 -14.12 47.15
C LYS A 114 -15.13 -13.00 46.21
N HIS A 115 -14.66 -13.03 44.98
CA HIS A 115 -15.24 -12.21 43.90
C HIS A 115 -16.17 -13.11 43.09
N GLU A 116 -17.42 -12.74 43.13
CA GLU A 116 -18.50 -13.14 42.24
C GLU A 116 -18.12 -12.73 40.82
N ALA A 117 -18.31 -13.63 39.84
CA ALA A 117 -18.05 -13.39 38.44
C ALA A 117 -18.95 -12.26 37.95
N PRO A 118 -18.43 -11.30 37.18
CA PRO A 118 -19.29 -10.29 36.52
C PRO A 118 -20.15 -10.97 35.46
N PRO A 119 -21.38 -10.46 35.23
CA PRO A 119 -22.27 -10.97 34.21
C PRO A 119 -21.66 -10.82 32.81
N PRO A 120 -22.06 -11.68 31.83
CA PRO A 120 -21.55 -11.62 30.48
C PRO A 120 -21.84 -10.24 29.87
N PRO A 121 -20.92 -9.68 29.06
CA PRO A 121 -21.14 -8.37 28.46
C PRO A 121 -22.38 -8.44 27.54
N GLU A 122 -23.30 -7.53 27.77
CA GLU A 122 -24.42 -7.27 26.86
C GLU A 122 -23.88 -7.05 25.44
N ALA A 123 -24.63 -7.54 24.47
CA ALA A 123 -24.33 -7.34 23.05
C ALA A 123 -24.08 -5.86 22.79
N PRO A 124 -23.06 -5.51 21.96
CA PRO A 124 -22.73 -4.12 21.73
C PRO A 124 -23.95 -3.40 21.18
N ALA A 125 -24.42 -2.42 21.94
CA ALA A 125 -25.33 -1.40 21.47
C ALA A 125 -24.76 -0.86 20.15
N LYS A 126 -25.62 -0.64 19.14
CA LYS A 126 -25.25 -0.02 17.86
C LYS A 126 -24.26 1.11 18.14
N ALA A 127 -23.02 0.91 17.66
CA ALA A 127 -22.00 1.93 17.77
C ALA A 127 -22.53 3.20 17.11
N ALA A 128 -22.69 4.25 17.89
CA ALA A 128 -22.95 5.58 17.38
C ALA A 128 -21.85 5.87 16.37
N GLU A 129 -22.22 6.28 15.15
CA GLU A 129 -21.27 6.74 14.14
C GLU A 129 -20.41 7.84 14.78
N PRO A 130 -19.07 7.80 14.66
CA PRO A 130 -18.24 8.82 15.26
C PRO A 130 -18.57 10.17 14.63
N GLU A 131 -19.07 11.10 15.44
CA GLU A 131 -19.16 12.51 15.08
C GLU A 131 -17.76 12.97 14.66
N ARG A 132 -17.63 13.38 13.39
CA ARG A 132 -16.37 13.96 12.92
C ARG A 132 -16.17 15.31 13.59
N ALA A 133 -14.97 15.58 14.07
CA ALA A 133 -14.59 16.70 14.92
C ALA A 133 -14.87 18.10 14.36
N ASP A 134 -15.34 18.26 13.11
CA ASP A 134 -15.42 19.54 12.40
C ASP A 134 -16.86 19.99 12.02
N GLY A 135 -17.89 19.38 12.58
CA GLY A 135 -19.28 19.86 12.37
C GLY A 135 -19.82 19.72 10.93
N VAL A 136 -19.12 19.01 10.05
CA VAL A 136 -19.55 18.78 8.67
C VAL A 136 -20.67 17.76 8.64
N LYS A 137 -21.83 18.17 8.13
CA LYS A 137 -23.00 17.32 7.97
C LYS A 137 -22.82 16.42 6.75
N VAL A 138 -22.52 15.13 6.97
CA VAL A 138 -22.41 14.12 5.91
C VAL A 138 -23.77 13.49 5.66
N ILE A 139 -24.13 13.26 4.40
CA ILE A 139 -25.39 12.60 4.02
C ILE A 139 -25.45 11.21 4.69
N PRO A 140 -26.53 10.86 5.41
CA PRO A 140 -26.62 9.59 6.12
C PRO A 140 -26.43 8.39 5.19
N SER A 141 -25.51 7.50 5.56
CA SER A 141 -25.21 6.29 4.76
C SER A 141 -26.42 5.39 4.58
N ASP A 142 -27.29 5.28 5.59
CA ASP A 142 -28.52 4.48 5.52
C ASP A 142 -29.49 5.00 4.47
N LEU A 143 -29.60 6.33 4.32
CA LEU A 143 -30.41 6.95 3.28
C LEU A 143 -29.86 6.61 1.89
N LYS A 144 -28.55 6.76 1.71
CA LYS A 144 -27.87 6.40 0.44
C LYS A 144 -28.08 4.91 0.12
N LYS A 145 -27.88 4.02 1.11
CA LYS A 145 -28.12 2.58 0.97
C LYS A 145 -29.54 2.28 0.53
N LYS A 146 -30.53 2.92 1.15
CA LYS A 146 -31.96 2.71 0.85
C LYS A 146 -32.27 3.07 -0.61
N ILE A 147 -31.77 4.23 -1.07
CA ILE A 147 -32.00 4.69 -2.44
C ILE A 147 -31.21 3.84 -3.43
N HIS A 148 -29.92 3.56 -3.15
CA HIS A 148 -29.05 2.76 -4.02
C HIS A 148 -29.59 1.32 -4.21
N ARG A 149 -30.04 0.67 -3.13
CA ARG A 149 -30.71 -0.64 -3.24
C ARG A 149 -32.00 -0.58 -4.05
N ALA A 150 -32.80 0.47 -3.84
CA ALA A 150 -34.02 0.65 -4.63
C ALA A 150 -33.72 0.85 -6.12
N LEU A 151 -32.61 1.55 -6.45
CA LEU A 151 -32.12 1.73 -7.80
C LEU A 151 -31.72 0.39 -8.45
N LEU A 152 -30.91 -0.42 -7.76
CA LEU A 152 -30.42 -1.70 -8.29
C LEU A 152 -31.54 -2.74 -8.52
N VAL A 153 -32.61 -2.71 -7.71
CA VAL A 153 -33.74 -3.62 -7.88
C VAL A 153 -34.82 -3.07 -8.82
N HIS A 154 -34.68 -1.83 -9.28
CA HIS A 154 -35.64 -1.22 -10.20
C HIS A 154 -35.70 -1.99 -11.53
N ARG A 155 -36.93 -2.27 -12.02
CA ARG A 155 -37.14 -3.13 -13.19
C ARG A 155 -36.34 -2.67 -14.44
N GLU A 156 -36.28 -1.38 -14.67
CA GLU A 156 -35.55 -0.82 -15.82
C GLU A 156 -34.05 -0.92 -15.70
N ILE A 157 -33.52 -0.85 -14.46
CA ILE A 157 -32.07 -0.88 -14.17
C ILE A 157 -31.55 -2.30 -14.10
N ARG A 158 -32.34 -3.22 -13.54
CA ARG A 158 -31.95 -4.63 -13.40
C ARG A 158 -31.63 -5.34 -14.72
N ALA A 159 -32.22 -4.84 -15.83
CA ALA A 159 -32.01 -5.40 -17.17
C ALA A 159 -30.79 -4.79 -17.89
N LEU A 160 -30.13 -3.75 -17.30
CA LEU A 160 -29.00 -3.07 -17.90
C LEU A 160 -27.67 -3.70 -17.46
N ASP A 161 -26.74 -3.76 -18.40
CA ASP A 161 -25.35 -4.10 -18.09
C ASP A 161 -24.65 -2.87 -17.51
N MET A 162 -24.58 -2.80 -16.18
CA MET A 162 -23.96 -1.70 -15.44
C MET A 162 -22.42 -1.61 -15.65
N THR A 163 -21.81 -2.61 -16.27
CA THR A 163 -20.39 -2.56 -16.64
C THR A 163 -20.14 -1.70 -17.89
N SER A 164 -21.19 -1.50 -18.70
CA SER A 164 -21.18 -0.67 -19.92
C SER A 164 -21.59 0.79 -19.65
N SER A 165 -21.18 1.38 -18.54
CA SER A 165 -21.58 2.72 -18.03
C SER A 165 -21.34 3.91 -18.98
N LYS A 166 -20.76 3.69 -20.16
CA LYS A 166 -20.50 4.73 -21.18
C LYS A 166 -21.63 5.00 -22.14
N ASP A 167 -22.67 4.16 -22.08
CA ASP A 167 -23.81 4.34 -22.97
C ASP A 167 -24.70 5.49 -22.49
N ALA A 168 -24.84 6.52 -23.30
CA ALA A 168 -25.64 7.72 -22.97
C ALA A 168 -27.08 7.35 -22.57
N GLU A 169 -27.64 6.34 -23.25
CA GLU A 169 -28.99 5.86 -22.97
C GLU A 169 -29.10 5.20 -21.61
N THR A 170 -28.09 4.41 -21.22
CA THR A 170 -28.03 3.77 -19.88
C THR A 170 -27.94 4.84 -18.80
N ARG A 171 -27.12 5.86 -18.99
CA ARG A 171 -26.96 6.96 -18.05
C ARG A 171 -28.27 7.75 -17.86
N GLU A 172 -28.93 8.09 -18.95
CA GLU A 172 -30.23 8.83 -18.92
C GLU A 172 -31.30 8.05 -18.17
N LYS A 173 -31.38 6.72 -18.39
CA LYS A 173 -32.32 5.85 -17.66
C LYS A 173 -32.03 5.81 -16.15
N VAL A 174 -30.74 5.67 -15.76
CA VAL A 174 -30.33 5.66 -14.36
C VAL A 174 -30.60 7.01 -13.70
N GLU A 175 -30.35 8.12 -14.39
CA GLU A 175 -30.63 9.48 -13.90
C GLU A 175 -32.15 9.67 -13.65
N ARG A 176 -32.99 9.29 -14.62
CA ARG A 176 -34.46 9.40 -14.48
C ARG A 176 -34.99 8.57 -13.29
N VAL A 177 -34.55 7.30 -13.19
CA VAL A 177 -35.01 6.44 -12.09
C VAL A 177 -34.50 6.98 -10.75
N THR A 178 -33.29 7.56 -10.71
CA THR A 178 -32.77 8.19 -9.49
C THR A 178 -33.62 9.39 -9.07
N ASP A 179 -34.07 10.23 -10.02
CA ASP A 179 -34.97 11.34 -9.73
C ASP A 179 -36.32 10.85 -9.17
N GLU A 180 -36.90 9.81 -9.73
CA GLU A 180 -38.14 9.18 -9.25
C GLU A 180 -37.98 8.66 -7.81
N LEU A 181 -36.85 8.00 -7.52
CA LEU A 181 -36.54 7.49 -6.18
C LEU A 181 -36.30 8.61 -5.17
N ILE A 182 -35.63 9.70 -5.53
CA ILE A 182 -35.45 10.86 -4.64
C ILE A 182 -36.80 11.49 -4.30
N VAL A 183 -37.70 11.59 -5.26
CA VAL A 183 -39.09 12.05 -4.98
C VAL A 183 -39.84 11.07 -4.07
N ARG A 184 -39.72 9.77 -4.32
CA ARG A 184 -40.37 8.71 -3.52
C ARG A 184 -39.89 8.70 -2.06
N PHE A 185 -38.61 8.94 -1.84
CA PHE A 185 -38.02 8.95 -0.50
C PHE A 185 -37.90 10.38 0.08
N ALA A 186 -38.58 11.36 -0.48
CA ALA A 186 -38.46 12.77 -0.05
C ALA A 186 -38.72 13.00 1.44
N ALA A 187 -39.60 12.19 2.06
CA ALA A 187 -39.91 12.25 3.48
C ALA A 187 -38.74 11.77 4.38
N ASP A 188 -37.82 10.96 3.85
CA ASP A 188 -36.67 10.43 4.58
C ASP A 188 -35.43 11.32 4.40
N ILE A 189 -35.47 12.29 3.48
CA ILE A 189 -34.34 13.20 3.20
C ILE A 189 -34.35 14.37 4.18
N PRO A 190 -33.30 14.54 5.01
CA PRO A 190 -33.22 15.68 5.90
C PRO A 190 -33.24 17.02 5.13
N GLU A 191 -33.87 18.05 5.68
CA GLU A 191 -34.02 19.38 5.05
C GLU A 191 -32.68 20.05 4.65
N TRP A 192 -31.61 19.72 5.37
CA TRP A 192 -30.28 20.25 5.09
C TRP A 192 -29.56 19.54 3.93
N VAL A 193 -30.09 18.43 3.40
CA VAL A 193 -29.50 17.68 2.30
C VAL A 193 -30.00 18.25 0.97
N GLU A 194 -29.09 18.80 0.19
CA GLU A 194 -29.41 19.22 -1.17
C GLU A 194 -29.67 18.02 -2.07
N LYS A 195 -30.86 17.94 -2.66
CA LYS A 195 -31.26 16.83 -3.54
C LYS A 195 -30.32 16.64 -4.73
N ALA A 196 -29.76 17.74 -5.26
CA ALA A 196 -28.79 17.68 -6.35
C ALA A 196 -27.48 17.00 -5.94
N VAL A 197 -26.97 17.27 -4.71
CA VAL A 197 -25.78 16.63 -4.17
C VAL A 197 -26.03 15.14 -3.92
N LEU A 198 -27.19 14.81 -3.30
CA LEU A 198 -27.59 13.42 -3.08
C LEU A 198 -27.71 12.64 -4.40
N LYS A 199 -28.35 13.23 -5.42
CA LYS A 199 -28.47 12.64 -6.77
C LYS A 199 -27.07 12.37 -7.35
N LYS A 200 -26.18 13.36 -7.31
CA LYS A 200 -24.81 13.22 -7.80
C LYS A 200 -24.08 12.07 -7.10
N GLU A 201 -24.10 12.03 -5.76
CA GLU A 201 -23.41 10.97 -5.00
C GLU A 201 -23.94 9.57 -5.33
N ILE A 202 -25.26 9.42 -5.51
CA ILE A 202 -25.86 8.14 -5.91
C ILE A 202 -25.45 7.75 -7.32
N LEU A 203 -25.47 8.68 -8.28
CA LEU A 203 -25.06 8.42 -9.65
C LEU A 203 -23.57 8.11 -9.77
N ASP A 204 -22.73 8.85 -9.07
CA ASP A 204 -21.29 8.62 -9.05
C ASP A 204 -20.98 7.21 -8.49
N GLU A 205 -21.71 6.76 -7.48
CA GLU A 205 -21.53 5.43 -6.90
C GLU A 205 -22.15 4.32 -7.77
N ALA A 206 -23.26 4.59 -8.45
CA ALA A 206 -23.91 3.61 -9.33
C ALA A 206 -23.19 3.42 -10.68
N LEU A 207 -22.69 4.49 -11.29
CA LEU A 207 -22.16 4.50 -12.66
C LEU A 207 -20.66 4.80 -12.74
N GLY A 208 -20.10 5.49 -11.74
CA GLY A 208 -18.72 5.97 -11.69
C GLY A 208 -17.89 5.29 -10.60
N LEU A 209 -16.92 6.03 -10.09
CA LEU A 209 -16.03 5.61 -9.00
C LEU A 209 -16.51 6.09 -7.62
N GLY A 210 -17.76 6.53 -7.53
CA GLY A 210 -18.37 7.01 -6.29
C GLY A 210 -17.68 8.28 -5.76
N PRO A 211 -17.43 8.34 -4.44
CA PRO A 211 -16.80 9.50 -3.80
C PRO A 211 -15.40 9.84 -4.33
N LEU A 212 -14.77 8.93 -5.08
CA LEU A 212 -13.47 9.16 -5.67
C LEU A 212 -13.50 10.11 -6.87
N GLU A 213 -14.65 10.30 -7.54
CA GLU A 213 -14.76 11.18 -8.71
C GLU A 213 -14.32 12.60 -8.36
N ASP A 214 -14.83 13.17 -7.27
CA ASP A 214 -14.46 14.51 -6.80
C ASP A 214 -12.98 14.58 -6.37
N LEU A 215 -12.48 13.53 -5.69
CA LEU A 215 -11.10 13.48 -5.22
C LEU A 215 -10.09 13.30 -6.37
N LEU A 216 -10.48 12.56 -7.40
CA LEU A 216 -9.68 12.39 -8.61
C LEU A 216 -9.65 13.69 -9.44
N ALA A 217 -10.74 14.47 -9.42
CA ALA A 217 -10.80 15.76 -10.10
C ALA A 217 -10.01 16.87 -9.39
N ASP A 218 -9.79 16.77 -8.07
CA ASP A 218 -9.03 17.74 -7.29
C ASP A 218 -7.52 17.61 -7.53
N ASP A 219 -6.93 18.52 -8.33
CA ASP A 219 -5.49 18.50 -8.65
C ASP A 219 -4.57 18.73 -7.42
N ALA A 220 -5.13 19.18 -6.28
CA ALA A 220 -4.37 19.35 -5.04
C ALA A 220 -4.17 18.02 -4.29
N VAL A 221 -4.96 17.01 -4.59
CA VAL A 221 -4.85 15.66 -4.01
C VAL A 221 -3.81 14.87 -4.80
N SER A 222 -2.79 14.37 -4.11
CA SER A 222 -1.71 13.52 -4.68
C SER A 222 -1.99 12.03 -4.49
N GLU A 223 -2.60 11.65 -3.37
CA GLU A 223 -2.88 10.25 -3.04
C GLU A 223 -4.25 10.12 -2.35
N ILE A 224 -4.96 9.03 -2.65
CA ILE A 224 -6.26 8.69 -2.07
C ILE A 224 -6.15 7.30 -1.47
N MET A 225 -6.50 7.16 -0.19
CA MET A 225 -6.38 5.91 0.56
C MET A 225 -7.74 5.56 1.18
N VAL A 226 -8.44 4.62 0.59
CA VAL A 226 -9.68 4.04 1.13
C VAL A 226 -9.30 2.92 2.08
N ASN A 227 -9.29 3.20 3.39
CA ASN A 227 -8.96 2.21 4.42
C ASN A 227 -10.19 1.43 4.89
N ALA A 228 -11.38 1.99 4.66
CA ALA A 228 -12.70 1.37 4.84
C ALA A 228 -13.72 2.20 4.07
N TRP A 229 -14.93 1.68 3.88
CA TRP A 229 -16.00 2.39 3.17
C TRP A 229 -16.28 3.80 3.73
N ASN A 230 -16.11 4.01 5.04
CA ASN A 230 -16.35 5.28 5.74
C ASN A 230 -15.07 6.02 6.14
N LYS A 231 -13.89 5.54 5.72
CA LYS A 231 -12.57 6.13 6.06
C LYS A 231 -11.73 6.27 4.80
N ILE A 232 -11.84 7.42 4.16
CA ILE A 232 -11.05 7.80 2.99
C ILE A 232 -10.07 8.88 3.42
N TYR A 233 -8.77 8.56 3.39
CA TYR A 233 -7.72 9.53 3.62
C TYR A 233 -7.22 10.08 2.29
N ILE A 234 -6.80 11.33 2.30
CA ILE A 234 -6.22 12.00 1.14
C ILE A 234 -4.92 12.68 1.53
N GLU A 235 -3.97 12.67 0.63
CA GLU A 235 -2.76 13.45 0.76
C GLU A 235 -2.85 14.73 -0.06
N ARG A 236 -2.57 15.87 0.59
CA ARG A 236 -2.41 17.18 -0.06
C ARG A 236 -1.09 17.80 0.40
N LYS A 237 -0.20 18.09 -0.54
CA LYS A 237 1.11 18.72 -0.25
C LYS A 237 1.92 17.97 0.83
N GLY A 238 1.89 16.64 0.84
CA GLY A 238 2.60 15.81 1.82
C GLY A 238 1.89 15.64 3.18
N HIS A 239 0.70 16.21 3.36
CA HIS A 239 -0.09 16.06 4.58
C HIS A 239 -1.28 15.13 4.34
N ILE A 240 -1.39 14.10 5.18
CA ILE A 240 -2.48 13.13 5.13
C ILE A 240 -3.61 13.62 6.04
N THR A 241 -4.82 13.73 5.47
CA THR A 241 -6.03 14.15 6.20
C THR A 241 -7.20 13.21 5.90
N LEU A 242 -8.13 13.08 6.84
CA LEU A 242 -9.38 12.35 6.63
C LEU A 242 -10.29 13.18 5.73
N SER A 243 -10.78 12.57 4.65
CA SER A 243 -11.75 13.19 3.75
C SER A 243 -13.17 13.16 4.35
N GLU A 244 -13.99 14.11 3.96
CA GLU A 244 -15.43 14.13 4.27
C GLU A 244 -16.21 13.11 3.44
N LYS A 245 -15.63 12.65 2.33
CA LYS A 245 -16.22 11.69 1.40
C LYS A 245 -16.20 10.28 1.97
N GLN A 246 -17.25 9.50 1.68
CA GLN A 246 -17.35 8.10 2.08
C GLN A 246 -18.21 7.33 1.10
N TYR A 247 -17.95 6.03 0.98
CA TYR A 247 -18.82 5.10 0.28
C TYR A 247 -20.06 4.75 1.13
N THR A 248 -21.02 4.11 0.51
CA THR A 248 -22.22 3.63 1.17
C THR A 248 -21.95 2.41 2.05
N ASP A 249 -21.13 1.47 1.58
CA ASP A 249 -20.73 0.24 2.29
C ASP A 249 -19.47 -0.40 1.63
N ASN A 250 -19.04 -1.55 2.18
CA ASN A 250 -17.92 -2.31 1.64
C ASN A 250 -18.16 -2.87 0.24
N GLU A 251 -19.39 -3.22 -0.09
CA GLU A 251 -19.78 -3.73 -1.42
C GLU A 251 -19.58 -2.65 -2.48
N SER A 252 -19.94 -1.41 -2.17
CA SER A 252 -19.70 -0.25 -3.04
C SER A 252 -18.21 -0.03 -3.33
N VAL A 253 -17.33 -0.26 -2.33
CA VAL A 253 -15.88 -0.19 -2.54
C VAL A 253 -15.41 -1.31 -3.48
N VAL A 254 -15.88 -2.55 -3.29
CA VAL A 254 -15.54 -3.68 -4.16
C VAL A 254 -16.00 -3.43 -5.59
N ASN A 255 -17.23 -2.93 -5.76
CA ASN A 255 -17.80 -2.59 -7.07
C ASN A 255 -16.97 -1.49 -7.77
N CYS A 256 -16.51 -0.48 -7.03
CA CYS A 256 -15.60 0.53 -7.56
C CYS A 256 -14.27 -0.10 -8.01
N ILE A 257 -13.65 -0.97 -7.20
CA ILE A 257 -12.42 -1.67 -7.56
C ILE A 257 -12.61 -2.49 -8.85
N GLN A 258 -13.71 -3.24 -8.96
CA GLN A 258 -14.01 -4.04 -10.14
C GLN A 258 -14.18 -3.17 -11.40
N ARG A 259 -14.83 -1.99 -11.29
CA ARG A 259 -14.97 -1.04 -12.41
C ARG A 259 -13.62 -0.46 -12.86
N ILE A 260 -12.68 -0.27 -11.94
CA ILE A 260 -11.32 0.15 -12.26
C ILE A 260 -10.57 -0.96 -13.01
N LEU A 261 -10.73 -2.21 -12.58
CA LEU A 261 -9.95 -3.35 -13.06
C LEU A 261 -10.49 -3.95 -14.37
N SER A 262 -11.82 -3.96 -14.57
CA SER A 262 -12.46 -4.54 -15.73
C SER A 262 -11.93 -4.00 -17.08
N PRO A 263 -11.75 -2.69 -17.28
CA PRO A 263 -11.23 -2.14 -18.53
C PRO A 263 -9.78 -2.54 -18.86
N ILE A 264 -9.01 -2.94 -17.84
CA ILE A 264 -7.61 -3.37 -17.99
C ILE A 264 -7.47 -4.90 -18.00
N GLY A 265 -8.60 -5.63 -18.06
CA GLY A 265 -8.62 -7.10 -18.10
C GLY A 265 -8.10 -7.76 -16.84
N ARG A 266 -8.18 -7.08 -15.69
CA ARG A 266 -7.83 -7.64 -14.38
C ARG A 266 -9.09 -7.88 -13.55
N ARG A 267 -8.98 -8.77 -12.59
CA ARG A 267 -10.05 -9.07 -11.65
C ARG A 267 -9.49 -9.17 -10.24
N ILE A 268 -10.34 -9.01 -9.26
CA ILE A 268 -10.07 -9.24 -7.85
C ILE A 268 -11.20 -10.09 -7.27
N ASP A 269 -10.86 -11.14 -6.58
CA ASP A 269 -11.78 -12.08 -5.94
C ASP A 269 -11.09 -12.78 -4.75
N GLU A 270 -11.80 -13.65 -4.03
CA GLU A 270 -11.24 -14.36 -2.88
C GLU A 270 -10.02 -15.24 -3.21
N SER A 271 -9.91 -15.72 -4.45
CA SER A 271 -8.76 -16.51 -4.91
C SER A 271 -7.56 -15.64 -5.30
N SER A 272 -7.81 -14.38 -5.66
CA SER A 272 -6.82 -13.37 -6.01
C SER A 272 -7.16 -12.06 -5.33
N PRO A 273 -7.00 -11.98 -3.98
CA PRO A 273 -7.56 -10.91 -3.18
C PRO A 273 -6.75 -9.61 -3.19
N MET A 274 -5.68 -9.51 -3.96
CA MET A 274 -4.89 -8.29 -4.13
C MET A 274 -4.52 -8.08 -5.60
N VAL A 275 -4.49 -6.82 -6.02
CA VAL A 275 -4.22 -6.46 -7.41
C VAL A 275 -3.64 -5.07 -7.53
N ASP A 276 -2.70 -4.91 -8.46
CA ASP A 276 -2.24 -3.61 -8.95
C ASP A 276 -2.92 -3.28 -10.27
N GLY A 277 -3.26 -2.04 -10.47
CA GLY A 277 -3.91 -1.56 -11.68
C GLY A 277 -3.56 -0.12 -12.00
N ARG A 278 -4.23 0.41 -13.03
CA ARG A 278 -4.13 1.82 -13.41
C ARG A 278 -5.47 2.37 -13.86
N LEU A 279 -5.68 3.62 -13.55
CA LEU A 279 -6.74 4.41 -14.16
C LEU A 279 -6.32 4.85 -15.58
N LYS A 280 -7.29 5.33 -16.35
CA LYS A 280 -7.04 5.80 -17.73
C LYS A 280 -6.10 7.02 -17.81
N ASP A 281 -6.05 7.82 -16.75
CA ASP A 281 -5.16 8.97 -16.63
C ASP A 281 -3.71 8.58 -16.26
N GLY A 282 -3.44 7.29 -16.04
CA GLY A 282 -2.15 6.76 -15.63
C GLY A 282 -1.96 6.64 -14.11
N SER A 283 -2.92 7.08 -13.30
CA SER A 283 -2.86 6.95 -11.83
C SER A 283 -2.74 5.48 -11.42
N ARG A 284 -1.82 5.18 -10.51
CA ARG A 284 -1.60 3.82 -9.99
C ARG A 284 -2.67 3.46 -8.98
N VAL A 285 -3.11 2.22 -9.04
CA VAL A 285 -4.14 1.67 -8.15
C VAL A 285 -3.63 0.39 -7.54
N ASN A 286 -3.68 0.29 -6.22
CA ASN A 286 -3.50 -0.96 -5.49
C ASN A 286 -4.78 -1.25 -4.71
N ALA A 287 -5.30 -2.46 -4.81
CA ALA A 287 -6.48 -2.90 -4.10
C ALA A 287 -6.25 -4.23 -3.40
N ILE A 288 -6.80 -4.36 -2.19
CA ILE A 288 -6.78 -5.58 -1.39
C ILE A 288 -8.17 -5.79 -0.79
N ILE A 289 -8.67 -7.02 -0.88
CA ILE A 289 -9.97 -7.42 -0.31
C ILE A 289 -9.82 -8.57 0.69
N GLN A 290 -10.92 -8.96 1.32
CA GLN A 290 -10.94 -10.17 2.14
C GLN A 290 -10.54 -11.41 1.30
N PRO A 291 -9.88 -12.43 1.90
CA PRO A 291 -9.60 -12.59 3.33
C PRO A 291 -8.37 -11.83 3.85
N LEU A 292 -7.56 -11.19 3.00
CA LEU A 292 -6.33 -10.51 3.41
C LEU A 292 -6.61 -9.18 4.13
N ALA A 293 -7.57 -8.40 3.63
CA ALA A 293 -7.96 -7.14 4.23
C ALA A 293 -9.00 -7.38 5.34
N ILE A 294 -8.56 -7.56 6.58
CA ILE A 294 -9.39 -7.93 7.74
C ILE A 294 -10.47 -6.88 8.02
N SER A 295 -10.16 -5.60 7.88
CA SER A 295 -11.08 -4.48 8.15
C SER A 295 -12.05 -4.17 7.02
N GLY A 296 -12.01 -4.93 5.91
CA GLY A 296 -12.77 -4.69 4.70
C GLY A 296 -11.90 -4.32 3.51
N PRO A 297 -12.49 -4.08 2.33
CA PRO A 297 -11.76 -3.75 1.13
C PRO A 297 -10.98 -2.44 1.29
N THR A 298 -9.73 -2.44 0.87
CA THR A 298 -8.87 -1.26 0.85
C THR A 298 -8.45 -0.94 -0.58
N LEU A 299 -8.34 0.35 -0.88
CA LEU A 299 -7.98 0.85 -2.20
C LEU A 299 -7.06 2.05 -2.03
N THR A 300 -5.88 1.99 -2.64
CA THR A 300 -4.94 3.12 -2.68
C THR A 300 -4.77 3.59 -4.11
N ILE A 301 -4.93 4.87 -4.34
CA ILE A 301 -4.75 5.50 -5.65
C ILE A 301 -3.68 6.58 -5.52
N ARG A 302 -2.57 6.39 -6.21
CA ARG A 302 -1.54 7.42 -6.36
C ARG A 302 -1.77 8.15 -7.67
N LYS A 303 -2.19 9.41 -7.57
CA LYS A 303 -2.54 10.20 -8.76
C LYS A 303 -1.33 10.51 -9.60
N PHE A 304 -1.55 10.44 -10.91
CA PHE A 304 -0.54 10.80 -11.87
C PHE A 304 -0.50 12.33 -12.01
N MET A 305 0.64 12.94 -11.65
CA MET A 305 0.78 14.40 -11.70
C MET A 305 0.69 14.91 -13.12
N LYS A 306 -0.30 15.75 -13.41
CA LYS A 306 -0.51 16.35 -14.73
C LYS A 306 0.51 17.44 -15.04
N LYS A 307 0.93 18.20 -14.02
CA LYS A 307 1.85 19.33 -14.18
C LYS A 307 3.30 18.86 -14.19
N ARG A 308 4.01 19.17 -15.27
CA ARG A 308 5.47 19.00 -15.34
C ARG A 308 6.13 20.10 -14.51
N LEU A 309 7.00 19.70 -13.59
CA LEU A 309 7.86 20.63 -12.86
C LEU A 309 9.11 20.89 -13.66
N GLY A 310 9.53 22.16 -13.69
CA GLY A 310 10.78 22.58 -14.30
C GLY A 310 11.82 22.99 -13.24
N VAL A 311 13.04 23.35 -13.69
CA VAL A 311 14.11 23.86 -12.80
C VAL A 311 13.63 25.05 -11.98
N GLY A 312 12.90 25.99 -12.62
CA GLY A 312 12.35 27.16 -11.93
C GLY A 312 11.42 26.83 -10.77
N ASP A 313 10.66 25.72 -10.86
CA ASP A 313 9.80 25.25 -9.76
C ASP A 313 10.65 24.67 -8.63
N LEU A 314 11.67 23.86 -8.94
CA LEU A 314 12.59 23.30 -7.93
C LEU A 314 13.38 24.39 -7.20
N VAL A 315 13.77 25.44 -7.91
CA VAL A 315 14.43 26.61 -7.29
C VAL A 315 13.46 27.36 -6.37
N LYS A 316 12.20 27.58 -6.80
CA LYS A 316 11.16 28.21 -5.97
C LYS A 316 10.84 27.41 -4.71
N PHE A 317 10.91 26.07 -4.79
CA PHE A 317 10.70 25.19 -3.63
C PHE A 317 11.93 25.09 -2.72
N GLY A 318 13.06 25.72 -3.12
CA GLY A 318 14.31 25.62 -2.36
C GLY A 318 15.02 24.28 -2.48
N SER A 319 14.59 23.41 -3.40
CA SER A 319 15.20 22.09 -3.62
C SER A 319 16.55 22.14 -4.30
N MET A 320 16.83 23.21 -5.06
CA MET A 320 18.13 23.48 -5.69
C MET A 320 18.37 24.97 -5.86
N THR A 321 19.62 25.36 -6.04
CA THR A 321 20.00 26.72 -6.47
C THR A 321 19.97 26.85 -7.99
N PRO A 322 19.87 28.05 -8.56
CA PRO A 322 19.96 28.25 -10.01
C PRO A 322 21.25 27.66 -10.61
N GLY A 323 22.41 27.90 -9.95
CA GLY A 323 23.70 27.36 -10.41
C GLY A 323 23.78 25.84 -10.40
N MET A 324 23.10 25.16 -9.47
CA MET A 324 22.97 23.68 -9.52
C MET A 324 22.16 23.25 -10.75
N GLY A 325 21.10 23.96 -11.08
CA GLY A 325 20.29 23.69 -12.26
C GLY A 325 21.11 23.83 -13.56
N ASP A 326 21.89 24.92 -13.68
CA ASP A 326 22.77 25.17 -14.82
C ASP A 326 23.86 24.10 -14.95
N PHE A 327 24.49 23.71 -13.84
CA PHE A 327 25.50 22.64 -13.82
C PHE A 327 24.90 21.30 -14.28
N LEU A 328 23.74 20.91 -13.75
CA LEU A 328 23.08 19.67 -14.14
C LEU A 328 22.67 19.68 -15.61
N LYS A 329 22.22 20.83 -16.14
CA LYS A 329 21.92 20.99 -17.55
C LYS A 329 23.17 20.74 -18.41
N ILE A 330 24.32 21.35 -18.06
CA ILE A 330 25.59 21.11 -18.76
C ILE A 330 25.97 19.63 -18.72
N CYS A 331 25.79 18.96 -17.59
CA CYS A 331 26.06 17.53 -17.47
C CYS A 331 25.23 16.70 -18.45
N VAL A 332 23.90 16.96 -18.53
CA VAL A 332 23.01 16.25 -19.47
C VAL A 332 23.40 16.52 -20.91
N GLU A 333 23.58 17.78 -21.29
CA GLU A 333 23.97 18.20 -22.63
C GLU A 333 25.35 17.64 -23.05
N SER A 334 26.25 17.46 -22.09
CA SER A 334 27.58 16.86 -22.29
C SER A 334 27.59 15.32 -22.18
N HIS A 335 26.41 14.66 -22.25
CA HIS A 335 26.26 13.21 -22.22
C HIS A 335 26.91 12.54 -20.99
N LYS A 336 26.82 13.17 -19.80
CA LYS A 336 27.29 12.54 -18.57
C LYS A 336 26.27 11.54 -18.05
N ASN A 337 26.72 10.34 -17.72
CA ASN A 337 25.90 9.35 -17.04
C ASN A 337 25.60 9.81 -15.62
N MET A 338 24.35 9.72 -15.20
CA MET A 338 23.94 10.19 -13.87
C MET A 338 23.08 9.17 -13.15
N VAL A 339 23.28 9.08 -11.85
CA VAL A 339 22.48 8.24 -10.95
C VAL A 339 21.88 9.12 -9.87
N ILE A 340 20.56 9.04 -9.71
CA ILE A 340 19.80 9.77 -8.69
C ILE A 340 19.44 8.81 -7.56
N SER A 341 19.91 9.10 -6.35
CA SER A 341 19.61 8.30 -5.17
C SER A 341 18.87 9.11 -4.10
N GLY A 342 18.11 8.43 -3.28
CA GLY A 342 17.36 9.05 -2.19
C GLY A 342 16.21 8.16 -1.69
N GLY A 343 15.61 8.52 -0.56
CA GLY A 343 14.48 7.81 0.05
C GLY A 343 13.18 7.94 -0.76
N THR A 344 12.15 7.21 -0.35
CA THR A 344 10.79 7.36 -0.92
C THR A 344 10.28 8.78 -0.65
N GLY A 345 9.62 9.39 -1.64
CA GLY A 345 9.08 10.75 -1.53
C GLY A 345 10.12 11.88 -1.61
N SER A 346 11.43 11.58 -1.77
CA SER A 346 12.49 12.61 -1.84
C SER A 346 12.53 13.39 -3.17
N GLY A 347 11.69 13.04 -4.15
CA GLY A 347 11.61 13.73 -5.44
C GLY A 347 12.54 13.18 -6.52
N LYS A 348 13.06 11.94 -6.40
CA LYS A 348 13.92 11.31 -7.41
C LYS A 348 13.35 11.35 -8.82
N THR A 349 12.13 10.85 -9.01
CA THR A 349 11.45 10.83 -10.31
C THR A 349 11.15 12.25 -10.82
N THR A 350 10.88 13.19 -9.90
CA THR A 350 10.73 14.61 -10.26
C THR A 350 12.02 15.17 -10.81
N LEU A 351 13.15 14.94 -10.14
CA LEU A 351 14.44 15.38 -10.60
C LEU A 351 14.81 14.69 -11.93
N LEU A 352 14.57 13.39 -12.06
CA LEU A 352 14.81 12.65 -13.31
C LEU A 352 14.00 13.23 -14.48
N ASN A 353 12.73 13.60 -14.27
CA ASN A 353 11.91 14.31 -15.29
C ASN A 353 12.53 15.66 -15.69
N VAL A 354 13.02 16.43 -14.70
CA VAL A 354 13.67 17.73 -14.98
C VAL A 354 14.95 17.53 -15.77
N LEU A 355 15.80 16.57 -15.39
CA LEU A 355 17.04 16.26 -16.12
C LEU A 355 16.76 15.74 -17.53
N GLY A 356 15.78 14.83 -17.66
CA GLY A 356 15.35 14.32 -18.96
C GLY A 356 14.85 15.43 -19.91
N SER A 357 14.31 16.53 -19.37
CA SER A 357 13.88 17.67 -20.19
C SER A 357 15.04 18.45 -20.83
N PHE A 358 16.26 18.28 -20.36
CA PHE A 358 17.47 18.90 -20.93
C PHE A 358 18.06 18.11 -22.10
N ILE A 359 17.62 16.88 -22.32
CA ILE A 359 18.05 16.05 -23.45
C ILE A 359 17.65 16.75 -24.75
N GLY A 360 18.56 16.74 -25.73
CA GLY A 360 18.34 17.40 -27.02
C GLY A 360 17.10 16.88 -27.77
N PRO A 361 16.39 17.74 -28.53
CA PRO A 361 15.15 17.38 -29.20
C PRO A 361 15.33 16.37 -30.36
N THR A 362 16.56 16.21 -30.86
CA THR A 362 16.89 15.29 -31.96
C THR A 362 17.32 13.90 -31.48
N GLU A 363 17.52 13.74 -30.17
CA GLU A 363 17.97 12.49 -29.59
C GLU A 363 16.82 11.49 -29.41
N ARG A 364 17.11 10.22 -29.72
CA ARG A 364 16.18 9.11 -29.50
C ARG A 364 16.27 8.65 -28.04
N ILE A 365 15.22 8.88 -27.29
CA ILE A 365 15.15 8.55 -25.86
C ILE A 365 14.32 7.28 -25.67
N VAL A 366 14.84 6.32 -24.94
CA VAL A 366 14.06 5.15 -24.48
C VAL A 366 13.97 5.19 -22.96
N THR A 367 12.74 5.31 -22.44
CA THR A 367 12.50 5.22 -20.99
C THR A 367 12.12 3.80 -20.60
N VAL A 368 12.61 3.34 -19.46
CA VAL A 368 12.28 2.02 -18.90
C VAL A 368 11.87 2.20 -17.45
N GLU A 369 10.64 1.83 -17.14
CA GLU A 369 10.06 2.07 -15.82
C GLU A 369 9.29 0.84 -15.33
N ASP A 370 9.17 0.69 -14.03
CA ASP A 370 8.22 -0.28 -13.47
C ASP A 370 6.80 0.18 -13.72
N SER A 371 6.61 1.48 -13.65
CA SER A 371 5.36 2.14 -13.94
C SER A 371 5.68 3.49 -14.59
N ALA A 372 5.17 3.73 -15.81
CA ALA A 372 5.49 4.94 -16.58
C ALA A 372 5.03 6.21 -15.86
N GLU A 373 5.97 6.92 -15.24
CA GLU A 373 5.80 8.21 -14.56
C GLU A 373 6.53 9.35 -15.28
N LEU A 374 7.50 9.02 -16.13
CA LEU A 374 8.29 10.01 -16.84
C LEU A 374 7.48 10.66 -17.95
N LYS A 375 7.57 11.97 -18.02
CA LYS A 375 6.93 12.80 -19.05
C LYS A 375 7.96 13.72 -19.69
N LEU A 376 8.72 13.19 -20.63
CA LEU A 376 9.71 13.96 -21.34
C LEU A 376 9.04 14.81 -22.45
N PRO A 377 9.53 16.05 -22.70
CA PRO A 377 8.91 16.96 -23.68
C PRO A 377 9.27 16.66 -25.13
N GLN A 378 10.28 15.83 -25.36
CA GLN A 378 10.78 15.52 -26.71
C GLN A 378 9.79 14.64 -27.48
N GLU A 379 9.75 14.77 -28.81
CA GLU A 379 8.88 13.96 -29.67
C GLU A 379 9.37 12.53 -29.84
N HIS A 380 10.70 12.34 -29.84
CA HIS A 380 11.30 11.04 -30.09
C HIS A 380 11.56 10.25 -28.79
N VAL A 381 10.51 10.02 -28.02
CA VAL A 381 10.54 9.24 -26.79
C VAL A 381 9.77 7.93 -26.96
N ILE A 382 10.41 6.82 -26.60
CA ILE A 382 9.77 5.51 -26.52
C ILE A 382 9.71 5.12 -25.05
N SER A 383 8.50 5.01 -24.51
CA SER A 383 8.30 4.62 -23.12
C SER A 383 8.01 3.12 -23.02
N LEU A 384 8.82 2.42 -22.24
CA LEU A 384 8.67 0.99 -21.95
C LEU A 384 8.32 0.82 -20.47
N GLU A 385 7.38 -0.08 -20.23
CA GLU A 385 6.92 -0.39 -18.89
C GLU A 385 7.03 -1.88 -18.61
N SER A 386 7.43 -2.23 -17.36
CA SER A 386 7.46 -3.60 -16.90
C SER A 386 6.06 -4.21 -16.94
N LYS A 387 6.01 -5.52 -17.15
CA LYS A 387 4.75 -6.27 -17.09
C LYS A 387 4.83 -7.25 -15.94
N PRO A 388 3.99 -7.11 -14.90
CA PRO A 388 3.88 -8.11 -13.86
C PRO A 388 3.32 -9.42 -14.40
N PRO A 389 3.52 -10.56 -13.70
CA PRO A 389 2.96 -11.84 -14.11
C PRO A 389 1.43 -11.77 -14.19
N ASN A 390 0.86 -12.64 -15.03
CA ASN A 390 -0.57 -12.86 -15.08
C ASN A 390 -1.06 -13.63 -13.83
N ILE A 391 -2.35 -13.92 -13.76
CA ILE A 391 -2.97 -14.66 -12.64
C ILE A 391 -2.36 -16.05 -12.44
N GLU A 392 -1.81 -16.63 -13.51
CA GLU A 392 -1.13 -17.94 -13.50
C GLU A 392 0.36 -17.82 -13.11
N GLY A 393 0.84 -16.64 -12.72
CA GLY A 393 2.24 -16.39 -12.41
C GLY A 393 3.17 -16.32 -13.61
N GLN A 394 2.63 -16.27 -14.85
CA GLN A 394 3.40 -16.33 -16.10
C GLN A 394 3.42 -14.99 -16.84
N GLY A 395 4.32 -14.87 -17.83
CA GLY A 395 4.36 -13.75 -18.75
C GLY A 395 4.92 -12.45 -18.17
N ALA A 396 5.61 -12.49 -17.02
CA ALA A 396 6.31 -11.33 -16.43
C ALA A 396 7.44 -10.84 -17.34
N ILE A 397 7.51 -9.53 -17.52
CA ILE A 397 8.61 -8.84 -18.22
C ILE A 397 9.18 -7.81 -17.25
N PRO A 398 10.23 -8.17 -16.50
CA PRO A 398 10.85 -7.23 -15.55
C PRO A 398 11.66 -6.14 -16.27
N ILE A 399 11.94 -5.05 -15.58
CA ILE A 399 12.76 -3.90 -16.04
C ILE A 399 14.06 -4.41 -16.70
N ARG A 400 14.73 -5.37 -16.09
CA ARG A 400 15.97 -5.95 -16.61
C ARG A 400 15.87 -6.41 -18.07
N LYS A 401 14.80 -7.13 -18.44
CA LYS A 401 14.60 -7.58 -19.84
C LYS A 401 14.39 -6.41 -20.78
N LEU A 402 13.76 -5.35 -20.32
CA LEU A 402 13.52 -4.13 -21.10
C LEU A 402 14.83 -3.36 -21.32
N VAL A 403 15.66 -3.18 -20.29
CA VAL A 403 16.98 -2.54 -20.41
C VAL A 403 17.86 -3.30 -21.42
N ILE A 404 17.93 -4.62 -21.33
CA ILE A 404 18.68 -5.44 -22.30
C ILE A 404 18.12 -5.27 -23.72
N ASN A 405 16.80 -5.14 -23.88
CA ASN A 405 16.19 -4.93 -25.19
C ASN A 405 16.47 -3.52 -25.73
N CYS A 406 16.55 -2.50 -24.87
CA CYS A 406 16.84 -1.11 -25.27
C CYS A 406 18.14 -1.00 -26.06
N LEU A 407 19.18 -1.77 -25.72
CA LEU A 407 20.47 -1.79 -26.42
C LEU A 407 20.36 -2.16 -27.92
N ARG A 408 19.24 -2.80 -28.32
CA ARG A 408 18.95 -3.17 -29.71
C ARG A 408 18.02 -2.18 -30.40
N MET A 409 17.53 -1.17 -29.67
CA MET A 409 16.59 -0.19 -30.20
C MET A 409 17.26 1.05 -30.76
N ARG A 410 18.60 1.11 -30.77
CA ARG A 410 19.39 2.26 -31.18
C ARG A 410 19.03 3.55 -30.41
N PRO A 411 19.03 3.52 -29.08
CA PRO A 411 18.79 4.73 -28.29
C PRO A 411 20.03 5.64 -28.32
N ASP A 412 19.81 6.95 -28.36
CA ASP A 412 20.85 7.94 -28.00
C ASP A 412 20.91 8.12 -26.48
N ARG A 413 19.78 7.94 -25.79
CA ARG A 413 19.66 8.01 -24.33
C ARG A 413 18.77 6.89 -23.78
N ILE A 414 19.21 6.29 -22.69
CA ILE A 414 18.39 5.35 -21.91
C ILE A 414 18.10 6.01 -20.56
N VAL A 415 16.82 6.13 -20.22
CA VAL A 415 16.36 6.69 -18.93
C VAL A 415 15.65 5.61 -18.15
N VAL A 416 16.24 5.17 -17.04
CA VAL A 416 15.67 4.12 -16.18
C VAL A 416 15.01 4.77 -14.97
N GLY A 417 13.70 4.60 -14.84
CA GLY A 417 12.92 5.24 -13.78
C GLY A 417 13.34 4.81 -12.38
N GLU A 418 13.68 3.53 -12.22
CA GLU A 418 14.20 2.99 -10.95
C GLU A 418 15.00 1.71 -11.15
N CYS A 419 15.98 1.49 -10.27
CA CYS A 419 16.75 0.26 -10.18
C CYS A 419 16.63 -0.30 -8.76
N ARG A 420 16.08 -1.52 -8.63
CA ARG A 420 15.91 -2.23 -7.35
C ARG A 420 16.67 -3.54 -7.27
N GLY A 421 17.20 -4.02 -8.40
CA GLY A 421 17.80 -5.33 -8.52
C GLY A 421 18.90 -5.41 -9.58
N GLY A 422 18.95 -6.53 -10.29
CA GLY A 422 19.99 -6.82 -11.28
C GLY A 422 20.04 -5.89 -12.49
N GLU A 423 18.95 -5.17 -12.79
CA GLU A 423 18.87 -4.17 -13.85
C GLU A 423 19.88 -3.03 -13.68
N ALA A 424 20.29 -2.74 -12.44
CA ALA A 424 21.32 -1.75 -12.16
C ALA A 424 22.65 -2.09 -12.85
N PHE A 425 23.05 -3.37 -12.87
CA PHE A 425 24.28 -3.80 -13.56
C PHE A 425 24.12 -3.71 -15.07
N ASP A 426 22.95 -4.05 -15.61
CA ASP A 426 22.70 -3.96 -17.06
C ASP A 426 22.70 -2.48 -17.51
N MET A 427 22.17 -1.58 -16.67
CA MET A 427 22.24 -0.13 -16.89
C MET A 427 23.68 0.40 -16.87
N LEU A 428 24.49 0.00 -15.86
CA LEU A 428 25.91 0.38 -15.80
C LEU A 428 26.69 -0.19 -16.99
N GLN A 429 26.35 -1.39 -17.47
CA GLN A 429 26.91 -1.96 -18.69
C GLN A 429 26.55 -1.12 -19.91
N ALA A 430 25.29 -0.68 -20.04
CA ALA A 430 24.85 0.21 -21.11
C ALA A 430 25.66 1.51 -21.12
N MET A 431 25.81 2.14 -19.94
CA MET A 431 26.63 3.35 -19.76
C MET A 431 28.11 3.18 -20.16
N ASN A 432 28.64 1.96 -20.04
CA ASN A 432 30.04 1.62 -20.39
C ASN A 432 30.22 1.16 -21.84
N THR A 433 29.14 0.87 -22.56
CA THR A 433 29.20 0.29 -23.92
C THR A 433 28.71 1.24 -25.02
N GLY A 434 28.80 2.57 -24.79
CA GLY A 434 28.54 3.59 -25.80
C GLY A 434 27.14 4.19 -25.78
N HIS A 435 26.41 4.00 -24.66
CA HIS A 435 25.13 4.70 -24.40
C HIS A 435 25.36 5.78 -23.34
N ASP A 436 26.32 6.67 -23.61
CA ASP A 436 26.68 7.78 -22.72
C ASP A 436 25.52 8.75 -22.52
N GLY A 437 25.44 9.30 -21.32
CA GLY A 437 24.33 10.19 -20.93
C GLY A 437 23.05 9.48 -20.56
N SER A 438 23.13 8.21 -20.19
CA SER A 438 22.02 7.48 -19.57
C SER A 438 21.75 7.99 -18.15
N LEU A 439 20.45 7.97 -17.75
CA LEU A 439 19.96 8.52 -16.49
C LEU A 439 19.25 7.45 -15.68
#